data_ed362238ec5e8a04805e976e9b052579
#
_entry.id   ed362238ec5e8a04805e976e9b052579
#
_cell.length_a   1.000
_cell.length_b   1.000
_cell.length_c   1.000
_cell.angle_alpha   90.00
_cell.angle_beta   90.00
_cell.angle_gamma   90.00
#
_symmetry.space_group_name_H-M   'P 1'
#
loop_
_entity.id
_entity.type
_entity.pdbx_description
1 polymer ?
#
loop_
_entity_poly.entity_id
_entity_poly.type
_entity_poly.pdbx_seq_one_letter_code
_entity_poly.pdbx_strand_id
1 'polypeptide(L)'
;MSQTDKIYFASDFHLGLRAGSHPLEREKKIVRWLKKITPDAKEINLLGDVFDFWWEYRHVVPRGFTRFLGTVSEITDSGIPVHFFTGNHDMWVRDYLSEECGIQIHKEPLTTSFNDKIFHLAHGEGLGSKNIPVSYTHLTLP
;
A
#
# COMPACT_ATOMS: atom_id res chain seq x y z
N MET A 1 -4.69 20.75 -17.87
CA MET A 1 -4.96 19.31 -17.72
C MET A 1 -3.86 18.66 -16.91
N SER A 2 -4.23 18.04 -15.82
CA SER A 2 -3.26 17.26 -15.06
C SER A 2 -2.94 15.99 -15.82
N GLN A 3 -1.66 15.69 -15.96
CA GLN A 3 -1.24 14.42 -16.55
C GLN A 3 -1.23 13.37 -15.46
N THR A 4 -1.93 12.26 -15.70
CA THR A 4 -1.95 11.11 -14.78
C THR A 4 -0.86 10.14 -15.22
N ASP A 5 0.38 10.51 -15.01
CA ASP A 5 1.51 9.74 -15.48
C ASP A 5 2.46 9.27 -14.38
N LYS A 6 2.17 9.61 -13.14
CA LYS A 6 3.09 9.29 -12.03
C LYS A 6 2.72 7.97 -11.36
N ILE A 7 3.75 7.18 -11.09
CA ILE A 7 3.63 5.95 -10.32
C ILE A 7 4.14 6.26 -8.92
N TYR A 8 3.28 6.06 -7.92
CA TYR A 8 3.62 6.36 -6.53
C TYR A 8 3.90 5.09 -5.75
N PHE A 9 4.87 5.17 -4.86
CA PHE A 9 5.25 4.06 -3.99
C PHE A 9 5.29 4.58 -2.56
N ALA A 10 4.77 3.77 -1.64
CA ALA A 10 4.81 4.07 -0.22
C ALA A 10 4.83 2.76 0.56
N SER A 11 5.34 2.80 1.79
CA SER A 11 5.34 1.64 2.67
C SER A 11 5.42 2.09 4.12
N ASP A 12 5.22 1.14 5.01
CA ASP A 12 5.47 1.33 6.45
C ASP A 12 4.66 2.47 7.05
N PHE A 13 3.40 2.56 6.67
CA PHE A 13 2.47 3.52 7.27
C PHE A 13 2.18 3.17 8.72
N HIS A 14 2.16 1.88 9.05
CA HIS A 14 1.86 1.37 10.39
C HIS A 14 0.59 2.00 10.96
N LEU A 15 -0.47 2.00 10.16
CA LEU A 15 -1.78 2.51 10.60
C LEU A 15 -2.24 1.74 11.83
N GLY A 16 -2.64 2.48 12.86
CA GLY A 16 -3.07 1.90 14.13
C GLY A 16 -1.97 1.85 15.19
N LEU A 17 -0.72 2.14 14.83
CA LEU A 17 0.38 2.14 15.80
C LEU A 17 0.13 3.22 16.86
N ARG A 18 0.27 2.82 18.13
CA ARG A 18 -0.01 3.70 19.27
C ARG A 18 1.25 4.31 19.89
N ALA A 19 2.30 4.46 19.09
CA ALA A 19 3.54 5.11 19.52
C ALA A 19 3.62 6.50 18.90
N GLY A 20 4.00 7.49 19.67
CA GLY A 20 4.09 8.86 19.19
C GLY A 20 2.73 9.54 19.13
N SER A 21 2.33 10.00 17.93
CA SER A 21 1.04 10.65 17.75
C SER A 21 -0.12 9.67 17.85
N HIS A 22 -1.32 10.21 18.10
CA HIS A 22 -2.53 9.40 18.15
C HIS A 22 -2.73 8.67 16.81
N PRO A 23 -3.18 7.41 16.82
CA PRO A 23 -3.38 6.65 15.56
C PRO A 23 -4.25 7.35 14.54
N LEU A 24 -5.28 8.07 14.98
CA LEU A 24 -6.15 8.82 14.07
C LEU A 24 -5.40 9.95 13.35
N GLU A 25 -4.48 10.60 14.03
CA GLU A 25 -3.68 11.66 13.40
C GLU A 25 -2.76 11.09 12.31
N ARG A 26 -2.21 9.91 12.54
CA ARG A 26 -1.43 9.18 11.53
C ARG A 26 -2.28 8.86 10.31
N GLU A 27 -3.48 8.35 10.53
CA GLU A 27 -4.41 8.02 9.45
C GLU A 27 -4.77 9.27 8.64
N LYS A 28 -5.09 10.38 9.30
CA LYS A 28 -5.44 11.63 8.63
C LYS A 28 -4.28 12.16 7.78
N LYS A 29 -3.05 12.03 8.28
CA LYS A 29 -1.87 12.46 7.55
C LYS A 29 -1.70 11.67 6.26
N ILE A 30 -1.90 10.36 6.32
CA ILE A 30 -1.79 9.50 5.15
C ILE A 30 -2.92 9.78 4.16
N VAL A 31 -4.13 10.03 4.66
CA VAL A 31 -5.25 10.41 3.80
C VAL A 31 -4.96 11.72 3.07
N ARG A 32 -4.38 12.71 3.75
CA ARG A 32 -4.01 13.96 3.10
C ARG A 32 -2.99 13.73 1.99
N TRP A 33 -2.01 12.85 2.22
CA TRP A 33 -1.03 12.50 1.19
C TRP A 33 -1.70 11.84 -0.01
N LEU A 34 -2.58 10.87 0.23
CA LEU A 34 -3.31 10.19 -0.84
C LEU A 34 -4.12 11.17 -1.68
N LYS A 35 -4.81 12.11 -1.03
CA LYS A 35 -5.59 13.11 -1.75
C LYS A 35 -4.69 14.05 -2.54
N LYS A 36 -3.51 14.36 -2.04
CA LYS A 36 -2.56 15.23 -2.73
C LYS A 36 -2.02 14.59 -4.00
N ILE A 37 -1.75 13.28 -4.00
CA ILE A 37 -1.16 12.61 -5.16
C ILE A 37 -2.20 12.15 -6.19
N THR A 38 -3.44 11.99 -5.80
CA THR A 38 -4.49 11.45 -6.68
C THR A 38 -4.61 12.18 -8.02
N PRO A 39 -4.51 13.52 -8.10
CA PRO A 39 -4.71 14.23 -9.38
C PRO A 39 -3.73 13.83 -10.48
N ASP A 40 -2.51 13.40 -10.15
CA ASP A 40 -1.52 13.02 -11.16
C ASP A 40 -1.08 11.57 -11.06
N ALA A 41 -1.76 10.76 -10.25
CA ALA A 41 -1.38 9.36 -10.08
C ALA A 41 -1.93 8.50 -11.21
N LYS A 42 -1.04 7.76 -11.85
CA LYS A 42 -1.41 6.70 -12.78
C LYS A 42 -1.64 5.39 -12.02
N GLU A 43 -0.86 5.17 -10.99
CA GLU A 43 -0.89 3.95 -10.20
C GLU A 43 -0.30 4.22 -8.82
N ILE A 44 -0.81 3.55 -7.81
CA ILE A 44 -0.30 3.67 -6.44
C ILE A 44 0.08 2.28 -5.95
N ASN A 45 1.29 2.15 -5.43
CA ASN A 45 1.82 0.88 -4.92
C ASN A 45 2.15 1.03 -3.44
N LEU A 46 1.47 0.26 -2.61
CA LEU A 46 1.68 0.21 -1.16
C LEU A 46 2.51 -1.04 -0.85
N LEU A 47 3.75 -0.84 -0.44
CA LEU A 47 4.75 -1.91 -0.36
C LEU A 47 4.86 -2.49 1.05
N GLY A 48 3.73 -2.79 1.66
CA GLY A 48 3.70 -3.54 2.92
C GLY A 48 3.75 -2.71 4.18
N ASP A 49 3.39 -3.33 5.29
CA ASP A 49 3.28 -2.69 6.61
C ASP A 49 2.43 -1.41 6.57
N VAL A 50 1.40 -1.44 5.74
CA VAL A 50 0.41 -0.37 5.67
C VAL A 50 -0.33 -0.27 7.00
N PHE A 51 -0.68 -1.41 7.56
CA PHE A 51 -1.28 -1.50 8.89
C PHE A 51 -0.23 -2.01 9.88
N ASP A 52 -0.24 -1.48 11.08
CA ASP A 52 0.62 -2.00 12.14
C ASP A 52 0.26 -3.43 12.50
N PHE A 53 -1.03 -3.76 12.39
CA PHE A 53 -1.53 -5.12 12.53
C PHE A 53 -2.83 -5.24 11.75
N TRP A 54 -2.96 -6.34 10.98
CA TRP A 54 -4.20 -6.66 10.27
C TRP A 54 -4.43 -8.15 10.31
N TRP A 55 -5.58 -8.55 10.84
CA TRP A 55 -6.01 -9.94 10.89
C TRP A 55 -7.45 -10.04 10.41
N GLU A 56 -7.69 -10.83 9.37
CA GLU A 56 -9.04 -11.12 8.88
C GLU A 56 -9.45 -12.51 9.33
N TYR A 57 -10.69 -12.62 9.81
CA TYR A 57 -11.27 -13.91 10.17
C TYR A 57 -12.69 -13.97 9.62
N ARG A 58 -12.86 -14.71 8.52
CA ARG A 58 -14.14 -14.87 7.82
C ARG A 58 -14.76 -13.51 7.49
N HIS A 59 -15.77 -13.08 8.23
CA HIS A 59 -16.48 -11.81 8.01
C HIS A 59 -16.07 -10.73 9.01
N VAL A 60 -15.01 -10.96 9.78
CA VAL A 60 -14.55 -10.02 10.80
C VAL A 60 -13.24 -9.40 10.38
N VAL A 61 -13.17 -8.07 10.44
CA VAL A 61 -11.96 -7.30 10.13
C VAL A 61 -11.68 -6.36 11.29
N PRO A 62 -10.44 -5.84 11.40
CA PRO A 62 -10.14 -4.85 12.42
C PRO A 62 -11.03 -3.63 12.30
N ARG A 63 -11.47 -3.11 13.43
CA ARG A 63 -12.30 -1.91 13.47
C ARG A 63 -11.43 -0.67 13.24
N GLY A 64 -12.02 0.36 12.66
CA GLY A 64 -11.32 1.62 12.41
C GLY A 64 -10.88 1.76 10.97
N PHE A 65 -9.97 2.70 10.73
CA PHE A 65 -9.39 2.98 9.42
C PHE A 65 -10.41 3.42 8.37
N THR A 66 -11.55 3.95 8.83
CA THR A 66 -12.64 4.29 7.91
C THR A 66 -12.24 5.38 6.93
N ARG A 67 -11.42 6.34 7.36
CA ARG A 67 -10.96 7.42 6.49
C ARG A 67 -9.99 6.92 5.42
N PHE A 68 -9.04 6.09 5.81
CA PHE A 68 -8.08 5.48 4.89
C PHE A 68 -8.80 4.58 3.88
N LEU A 69 -9.62 3.67 4.38
CA LEU A 69 -10.35 2.72 3.53
C LEU A 69 -11.28 3.44 2.56
N GLY A 70 -12.00 4.47 3.04
CA GLY A 70 -12.88 5.27 2.21
C GLY A 70 -12.13 6.04 1.13
N THR A 71 -10.98 6.61 1.48
CA THR A 71 -10.15 7.36 0.52
C THR A 71 -9.61 6.43 -0.56
N VAL A 72 -9.08 5.27 -0.19
CA VAL A 72 -8.59 4.30 -1.16
C VAL A 72 -9.72 3.81 -2.06
N SER A 73 -10.91 3.59 -1.48
CA SER A 73 -12.08 3.17 -2.26
C SER A 73 -12.46 4.21 -3.31
N GLU A 74 -12.44 5.50 -2.95
CA GLU A 74 -12.68 6.57 -3.92
C GLU A 74 -11.64 6.56 -5.04
N ILE A 75 -10.37 6.32 -4.69
CA ILE A 75 -9.29 6.30 -5.68
C ILE A 75 -9.49 5.14 -6.66
N THR A 76 -9.75 3.94 -6.16
CA THR A 76 -9.97 2.78 -7.03
C THR A 76 -11.24 2.93 -7.85
N ASP A 77 -12.30 3.51 -7.28
CA ASP A 77 -13.54 3.78 -8.00
C ASP A 77 -13.32 4.76 -9.16
N SER A 78 -12.35 5.67 -9.02
CA SER A 78 -12.03 6.61 -10.09
C SER A 78 -11.21 5.98 -11.22
N GLY A 79 -10.79 4.72 -11.07
CA GLY A 79 -10.04 3.99 -12.09
C GLY A 79 -8.54 3.94 -11.88
N ILE A 80 -8.03 4.45 -10.77
CA ILE A 80 -6.59 4.40 -10.48
C ILE A 80 -6.28 3.08 -9.76
N PRO A 81 -5.42 2.21 -10.33
CA PRO A 81 -5.05 0.97 -9.66
C PRO A 81 -4.27 1.23 -8.37
N VAL A 82 -4.67 0.55 -7.31
CA VAL A 82 -3.94 0.56 -6.03
C VAL A 82 -3.51 -0.87 -5.75
N HIS A 83 -2.21 -1.09 -5.66
CA HIS A 83 -1.60 -2.37 -5.34
C HIS A 83 -1.13 -2.38 -3.90
N PHE A 84 -1.32 -3.49 -3.24
CA PHE A 84 -0.94 -3.67 -1.84
C PHE A 84 -0.10 -4.94 -1.74
N PHE A 85 1.15 -4.78 -1.38
CA PHE A 85 2.07 -5.91 -1.16
C PHE A 85 2.13 -6.15 0.34
N THR A 86 1.87 -7.38 0.78
CA THR A 86 1.81 -7.67 2.22
C THR A 86 3.21 -7.59 2.83
N GLY A 87 3.27 -6.97 4.02
CA GLY A 87 4.46 -6.96 4.86
C GLY A 87 4.33 -7.96 5.99
N ASN A 88 5.26 -7.92 6.93
CA ASN A 88 5.22 -8.83 8.07
C ASN A 88 4.13 -8.46 9.09
N HIS A 89 3.70 -7.20 9.14
CA HIS A 89 2.65 -6.75 10.05
C HIS A 89 1.24 -6.95 9.48
N ASP A 90 1.09 -7.05 8.18
CA ASP A 90 -0.21 -7.21 7.53
C ASP A 90 -0.28 -8.41 6.59
N MET A 91 0.47 -9.45 6.91
CA MET A 91 0.52 -10.68 6.10
C MET A 91 -0.79 -11.46 6.12
N TRP A 92 -1.68 -11.19 7.05
CA TRP A 92 -2.96 -11.90 7.19
C TRP A 92 -4.12 -11.22 6.46
N VAL A 93 -3.81 -10.31 5.55
CA VAL A 93 -4.79 -9.72 4.63
C VAL A 93 -5.36 -10.84 3.74
N ARG A 94 -6.68 -10.85 3.58
CA ARG A 94 -7.37 -11.80 2.71
C ARG A 94 -8.09 -11.04 1.60
N ASP A 95 -9.41 -11.16 1.54
CA ASP A 95 -10.19 -10.64 0.42
C ASP A 95 -10.96 -9.34 0.73
N TYR A 96 -10.98 -8.90 1.99
CA TYR A 96 -11.77 -7.73 2.37
C TYR A 96 -11.33 -6.48 1.62
N LEU A 97 -10.03 -6.20 1.60
CA LEU A 97 -9.51 -4.98 0.96
C LEU A 97 -9.71 -5.00 -0.55
N SER A 98 -9.65 -6.18 -1.17
CA SER A 98 -9.89 -6.27 -2.62
C SER A 98 -11.37 -6.17 -2.95
N GLU A 99 -12.24 -6.83 -2.20
CA GLU A 99 -13.67 -6.81 -2.45
C GLU A 99 -14.32 -5.48 -2.09
N GLU A 100 -13.95 -4.90 -0.95
CA GLU A 100 -14.58 -3.67 -0.46
C GLU A 100 -13.94 -2.41 -0.97
N CYS A 101 -12.63 -2.41 -1.17
CA CYS A 101 -11.89 -1.20 -1.52
C CYS A 101 -11.28 -1.24 -2.93
N GLY A 102 -11.43 -2.34 -3.65
CA GLY A 102 -10.88 -2.44 -5.00
C GLY A 102 -9.36 -2.53 -5.07
N ILE A 103 -8.70 -2.84 -3.96
CA ILE A 103 -7.25 -2.95 -3.89
C ILE A 103 -6.80 -4.27 -4.48
N GLN A 104 -5.71 -4.26 -5.24
CA GLN A 104 -5.10 -5.48 -5.77
C GLN A 104 -4.05 -5.97 -4.79
N ILE A 105 -4.30 -7.14 -4.18
CA ILE A 105 -3.44 -7.70 -3.14
C ILE A 105 -2.39 -8.61 -3.77
N HIS A 106 -1.14 -8.40 -3.38
CA HIS A 106 -0.01 -9.24 -3.80
C HIS A 106 0.67 -9.80 -2.56
N LYS A 107 0.69 -11.12 -2.46
CA LYS A 107 1.34 -11.82 -1.35
C LYS A 107 2.77 -12.24 -1.70
N GLU A 108 3.15 -12.07 -2.96
CA GLU A 108 4.48 -12.38 -3.45
C GLU A 108 5.08 -11.14 -4.10
N PRO A 109 6.40 -11.02 -4.14
CA PRO A 109 7.05 -9.92 -4.86
C PRO A 109 6.65 -9.95 -6.33
N LEU A 110 6.63 -8.77 -6.94
CA LEU A 110 6.28 -8.61 -8.35
C LEU A 110 7.38 -7.87 -9.07
N THR A 111 7.82 -8.40 -10.20
CA THR A 111 8.72 -7.70 -11.09
C THR A 111 7.89 -7.15 -12.25
N THR A 112 7.96 -5.85 -12.46
CA THR A 112 7.17 -5.18 -13.48
C THR A 112 8.00 -4.06 -14.11
N SER A 113 7.46 -3.43 -15.13
CA SER A 113 8.16 -2.41 -15.88
C SER A 113 7.32 -1.12 -15.90
N PHE A 114 7.97 0.00 -15.62
CA PHE A 114 7.40 1.34 -15.74
C PHE A 114 8.37 2.21 -16.53
N ASN A 115 7.87 2.85 -17.59
CA ASN A 115 8.68 3.75 -18.43
C ASN A 115 9.99 3.09 -18.90
N ASP A 116 9.90 1.85 -19.39
CA ASP A 116 11.02 1.06 -19.92
C ASP A 116 12.06 0.67 -18.85
N LYS A 117 11.76 0.86 -17.57
CA LYS A 117 12.63 0.44 -16.48
C LYS A 117 11.98 -0.72 -15.73
N ILE A 118 12.81 -1.66 -15.29
CA ILE A 118 12.34 -2.83 -14.56
C ILE A 118 12.39 -2.56 -13.07
N PHE A 119 11.25 -2.81 -12.38
CA PHE A 119 11.12 -2.64 -10.93
C PHE A 119 10.78 -3.97 -10.29
N HIS A 120 11.42 -4.25 -9.18
CA HIS A 120 11.08 -5.39 -8.33
C HIS A 120 10.39 -4.84 -7.09
N LEU A 121 9.10 -5.13 -6.93
CA LEU A 121 8.27 -4.58 -5.87
C LEU A 121 8.10 -5.62 -4.76
N ALA A 122 8.56 -5.27 -3.57
CA ALA A 122 8.50 -6.14 -2.41
C ALA A 122 8.57 -5.30 -1.14
N HIS A 123 8.15 -5.87 -0.01
CA HIS A 123 8.23 -5.18 1.27
C HIS A 123 9.65 -5.22 1.88
N GLY A 124 10.50 -6.05 1.39
CA GLY A 124 11.85 -6.19 1.96
C GLY A 124 12.07 -7.52 2.63
N GLU A 125 11.03 -8.33 2.78
CA GLU A 125 11.20 -9.70 3.27
C GLU A 125 12.05 -10.50 2.29
N GLY A 126 12.98 -11.25 2.83
CA GLY A 126 13.90 -11.99 2.01
C GLY A 126 15.02 -11.17 1.41
N LEU A 127 15.05 -9.86 1.60
CA LEU A 127 16.18 -9.04 1.22
C LEU A 127 17.37 -9.44 2.09
N GLY A 128 18.47 -9.78 1.47
CA GLY A 128 19.61 -10.34 2.18
C GLY A 128 19.68 -11.86 2.12
N SER A 129 18.66 -12.51 1.57
CA SER A 129 18.75 -13.92 1.23
C SER A 129 19.77 -14.09 0.09
N LYS A 130 20.59 -15.15 0.19
CA LYS A 130 21.66 -15.40 -0.78
C LYS A 130 21.17 -15.64 -2.20
N ASN A 131 19.89 -15.86 -2.38
CA ASN A 131 19.30 -16.20 -3.66
C ASN A 131 18.53 -15.06 -4.32
N ILE A 132 18.59 -13.86 -3.77
CA ILE A 132 17.87 -12.73 -4.33
C ILE A 132 18.82 -11.88 -5.19
N PRO A 133 18.47 -11.64 -6.47
CA PRO A 133 19.27 -10.77 -7.31
C PRO A 133 19.34 -9.35 -6.72
N VAL A 134 20.49 -8.73 -6.88
CA VAL A 134 20.74 -7.39 -6.30
C VAL A 134 20.10 -6.27 -7.13
N SER A 135 19.54 -6.59 -8.29
CA SER A 135 19.02 -5.61 -9.25
C SER A 135 17.55 -5.28 -9.02
N TYR A 136 17.17 -4.86 -7.82
CA TYR A 136 15.82 -4.44 -7.52
C TYR A 136 15.80 -3.07 -6.87
N THR A 137 14.66 -2.41 -6.99
CA THR A 137 14.43 -1.12 -6.33
C THR A 137 13.38 -1.29 -5.27
N HIS A 138 13.72 -0.96 -4.04
CA HIS A 138 12.78 -0.92 -2.93
C HIS A 138 12.63 0.53 -2.51
N LEU A 139 11.41 1.05 -2.64
CA LEU A 139 11.12 2.46 -2.36
C LEU A 139 10.24 2.58 -1.13
N THR A 140 10.66 3.41 -0.20
CA THR A 140 9.88 3.77 0.98
C THR A 140 9.72 5.28 1.03
N LEU A 141 8.59 5.75 1.57
CA LEU A 141 8.39 7.17 1.85
C LEU A 141 8.76 7.46 3.30
N PRO A 142 9.43 8.56 3.55
CA PRO A 142 9.75 8.97 4.91
C PRO A 142 8.53 9.33 5.73
#